data_bb8b662f4c980ff74e35154886b3a463
#
_entry.id   bb8b662f4c980ff74e35154886b3a463
#
_cell.length_a   1.000
_cell.length_b   1.000
_cell.length_c   1.000
_cell.angle_alpha   90.00
_cell.angle_beta   90.00
_cell.angle_gamma   90.00
#
_symmetry.space_group_name_H-M   'P 1'
#
loop_
_entity.id
_entity.type
_entity.pdbx_description
1 polymer ?
#
loop_
_entity_poly.entity_id
_entity_poly.type
_entity_poly.pdbx_seq_one_letter_code
_entity_poly.pdbx_strand_id
1 'polypeptide(L)'
;IICIAYTNDVPHSVKELDMMSELVHMKKEKPTIAIAYTVWSRKRGAGREIIQKVLAHAKEQGIERVITLSPLTPMATHFHIRNGAKQISINDTSQNFEYAL
;
A
#
# COMPACT_ATOMS: atom_id res chain seq x y z
N ILE A 1 -5.22 -1.33 12.20
CA ILE A 1 -3.79 -0.95 12.11
C ILE A 1 -3.35 -0.96 10.67
N ILE A 2 -2.63 0.06 10.28
CA ILE A 2 -2.02 0.14 8.96
C ILE A 2 -0.60 0.69 9.08
N CYS A 3 0.33 0.07 8.34
CA CYS A 3 1.68 0.56 8.22
C CYS A 3 1.89 1.08 6.80
N ILE A 4 2.47 2.28 6.68
CA ILE A 4 2.67 2.94 5.40
C ILE A 4 4.14 3.30 5.24
N ALA A 5 4.68 3.05 4.05
CA ALA A 5 5.99 3.51 3.64
C ALA A 5 5.85 4.35 2.38
N TYR A 6 6.80 5.23 2.12
CA TYR A 6 6.78 6.12 0.97
C TYR A 6 7.92 5.78 0.03
N THR A 7 7.62 5.63 -1.25
CA THR A 7 8.60 5.24 -2.27
C THR A 7 8.39 6.02 -3.56
N ASN A 8 9.30 5.84 -4.50
CA ASN A 8 9.16 6.38 -5.86
C ASN A 8 9.03 5.25 -6.90
N ASP A 9 8.94 4.00 -6.43
CA ASP A 9 8.80 2.84 -7.28
C ASP A 9 7.94 1.79 -6.58
N VAL A 10 7.49 0.77 -7.31
CA VAL A 10 6.61 -0.28 -6.77
C VAL A 10 7.48 -1.43 -6.23
N PRO A 11 7.47 -1.67 -4.90
CA PRO A 11 8.20 -2.80 -4.34
C PRO A 11 7.43 -4.11 -4.55
N HIS A 12 8.17 -5.19 -4.81
CA HIS A 12 7.61 -6.52 -4.98
C HIS A 12 7.89 -7.45 -3.81
N SER A 13 8.56 -6.95 -2.78
CA SER A 13 8.84 -7.68 -1.54
C SER A 13 9.07 -6.69 -0.39
N VAL A 14 9.03 -7.20 0.84
CA VAL A 14 9.30 -6.37 2.03
C VAL A 14 10.75 -5.86 2.00
N LYS A 15 11.68 -6.68 1.51
CA LYS A 15 13.08 -6.28 1.37
C LYS A 15 13.25 -5.10 0.41
N GLU A 16 12.60 -5.16 -0.76
CA GLU A 16 12.60 -4.05 -1.71
C GLU A 16 11.95 -2.80 -1.13
N LEU A 17 10.85 -2.97 -0.40
CA LEU A 17 10.16 -1.86 0.26
C LEU A 17 11.09 -1.13 1.22
N ASP A 18 11.80 -1.86 2.08
CA ASP A 18 12.73 -1.28 3.04
C ASP A 18 13.84 -0.50 2.33
N MET A 19 14.42 -1.09 1.28
CA MET A 19 15.48 -0.44 0.50
C MET A 19 14.99 0.82 -0.20
N MET A 20 13.83 0.78 -0.84
CA MET A 20 13.26 1.91 -1.56
C MET A 20 12.88 3.06 -0.64
N SER A 21 12.28 2.74 0.51
CA SER A 21 11.89 3.72 1.52
C SER A 21 13.11 4.41 2.12
N GLU A 22 14.18 3.66 2.39
CA GLU A 22 15.41 4.21 2.90
C GLU A 22 16.09 5.14 1.88
N LEU A 23 16.11 4.76 0.60
CA LEU A 23 16.66 5.59 -0.46
C LEU A 23 15.94 6.94 -0.59
N VAL A 24 14.62 6.93 -0.51
CA VAL A 24 13.82 8.16 -0.54
C VAL A 24 14.20 9.06 0.63
N HIS A 25 14.33 8.48 1.82
CA HIS A 25 14.70 9.22 3.02
C HIS A 25 16.11 9.81 2.92
N MET A 26 17.08 9.01 2.48
CA MET A 26 18.47 9.44 2.35
C MET A 26 18.66 10.53 1.30
N LYS A 27 17.99 10.42 0.16
CA LYS A 27 18.10 11.39 -0.93
C LYS A 27 17.24 12.63 -0.72
N LYS A 28 16.39 12.65 0.30
CA LYS A 28 15.41 13.70 0.58
C LYS A 28 14.52 14.03 -0.62
N GLU A 29 14.23 13.00 -1.44
CA GLU A 29 13.33 13.12 -2.57
C GLU A 29 11.88 13.18 -2.09
N LYS A 30 11.02 13.87 -2.84
CA LYS A 30 9.59 13.85 -2.57
C LYS A 30 9.01 12.51 -3.06
N PRO A 31 8.44 11.68 -2.18
CA PRO A 31 7.86 10.41 -2.62
C PRO A 31 6.59 10.63 -3.44
N THR A 32 6.38 9.78 -4.43
CA THR A 32 5.18 9.82 -5.30
C THR A 32 4.21 8.69 -5.01
N ILE A 33 4.66 7.66 -4.31
CA ILE A 33 3.88 6.44 -4.03
C ILE A 33 3.82 6.19 -2.53
N ALA A 34 2.62 5.93 -2.01
CA ALA A 34 2.43 5.44 -0.66
C ALA A 34 2.17 3.94 -0.71
N ILE A 35 2.92 3.17 0.05
CA ILE A 35 2.78 1.72 0.12
C ILE A 35 2.16 1.32 1.46
N ALA A 36 0.95 0.77 1.40
CA ALA A 36 0.30 0.17 2.54
C ALA A 36 0.68 -1.31 2.59
N TYR A 37 1.47 -1.71 3.56
CA TYR A 37 2.01 -3.08 3.61
C TYR A 37 1.53 -3.90 4.79
N THR A 38 0.83 -3.30 5.74
CA THR A 38 0.15 -4.03 6.83
C THR A 38 -1.21 -3.40 7.04
N VAL A 39 -2.26 -4.15 6.78
CA VAL A 39 -3.63 -3.69 7.00
C VAL A 39 -4.39 -4.80 7.70
N TRP A 40 -4.82 -4.57 8.94
CA TRP A 40 -5.70 -5.49 9.63
C TRP A 40 -6.55 -4.77 10.66
N SER A 41 -7.70 -5.36 10.98
CA SER A 41 -8.61 -4.82 11.97
C SER A 41 -9.33 -5.95 12.69
N ARG A 42 -9.57 -5.76 13.98
CA ARG A 42 -10.37 -6.68 14.80
C ARG A 42 -11.87 -6.43 14.63
N LYS A 43 -12.24 -5.23 14.15
CA LYS A 43 -13.65 -4.88 13.96
C LYS A 43 -14.05 -5.05 12.50
N ARG A 44 -15.21 -5.64 12.30
CA ARG A 44 -15.80 -5.79 10.97
C ARG A 44 -16.08 -4.39 10.38
N GLY A 45 -15.62 -4.16 9.17
CA GLY A 45 -15.81 -2.88 8.47
C GLY A 45 -14.77 -1.81 8.79
N ALA A 46 -13.97 -1.95 9.85
CA ALA A 46 -12.96 -0.96 10.20
C ALA A 46 -11.81 -0.89 9.18
N GLY A 47 -11.51 -2.00 8.49
CA GLY A 47 -10.51 -2.02 7.43
C GLY A 47 -10.85 -1.07 6.28
N ARG A 48 -12.13 -0.99 5.91
CA ARG A 48 -12.60 -0.07 4.88
C ARG A 48 -12.38 1.39 5.27
N GLU A 49 -12.69 1.75 6.52
CA GLU A 49 -12.48 3.10 7.03
C GLU A 49 -10.99 3.47 7.01
N ILE A 50 -10.13 2.54 7.39
CA ILE A 50 -8.68 2.74 7.37
C ILE A 50 -8.22 3.05 5.94
N ILE A 51 -8.66 2.28 4.96
CA ILE A 51 -8.32 2.50 3.55
C ILE A 51 -8.80 3.87 3.08
N GLN A 52 -10.02 4.25 3.40
CA GLN A 52 -10.56 5.56 3.02
C GLN A 52 -9.75 6.71 3.62
N LYS A 53 -9.34 6.60 4.88
CA LYS A 53 -8.50 7.60 5.52
C LYS A 53 -7.11 7.70 4.89
N VAL A 54 -6.52 6.57 4.52
CA VAL A 54 -5.22 6.54 3.84
C VAL A 54 -5.31 7.23 2.48
N LEU A 55 -6.35 6.94 1.71
CA LEU A 55 -6.55 7.57 0.40
C LEU A 55 -6.71 9.09 0.52
N ALA A 56 -7.51 9.54 1.48
CA ALA A 56 -7.71 10.96 1.71
C ALA A 56 -6.41 11.65 2.13
N HIS A 57 -5.65 11.04 3.03
CA HIS A 57 -4.37 11.57 3.48
C HIS A 57 -3.33 11.64 2.34
N ALA A 58 -3.24 10.58 1.55
CA ALA A 58 -2.33 10.54 0.41
C ALA A 58 -2.66 11.64 -0.61
N LYS A 59 -3.93 11.86 -0.87
CA LYS A 59 -4.38 12.91 -1.78
C LYS A 59 -4.00 14.29 -1.25
N GLU A 60 -4.16 14.54 0.04
CA GLU A 60 -3.76 15.80 0.68
C GLU A 60 -2.25 16.04 0.60
N GLN A 61 -1.45 14.99 0.70
CA GLN A 61 0.01 15.08 0.65
C GLN A 61 0.58 15.15 -0.77
N GLY A 62 -0.27 15.13 -1.79
CA GLY A 62 0.17 15.16 -3.18
C GLY A 62 0.77 13.85 -3.67
N ILE A 63 0.47 12.75 -3.00
CA ILE A 63 0.87 11.40 -3.44
C ILE A 63 0.09 11.05 -4.71
N GLU A 64 0.76 10.51 -5.70
CA GLU A 64 0.15 10.18 -6.99
C GLU A 64 -0.48 8.79 -7.04
N ARG A 65 0.08 7.84 -6.29
CA ARG A 65 -0.35 6.44 -6.29
C ARG A 65 -0.39 5.87 -4.89
N VAL A 66 -1.41 5.07 -4.60
CA VAL A 66 -1.49 4.27 -3.36
C VAL A 66 -1.50 2.80 -3.76
N ILE A 67 -0.49 2.06 -3.36
CA ILE A 67 -0.29 0.66 -3.70
C ILE A 67 -0.12 -0.14 -2.42
N THR A 68 -0.59 -1.38 -2.41
CA THR A 68 -0.40 -2.28 -1.28
C THR A 68 0.68 -3.30 -1.57
N LEU A 69 1.34 -3.76 -0.52
CA LEU A 69 2.19 -4.95 -0.56
C LEU A 69 1.54 -5.96 0.38
N SER A 70 0.88 -6.98 -0.16
CA SER A 70 0.00 -7.87 0.57
C SER A 70 0.43 -9.32 0.46
N PRO A 71 0.10 -10.17 1.45
CA PRO A 71 0.38 -11.61 1.34
C PRO A 71 -0.48 -12.26 0.25
N LEU A 72 0.02 -13.38 -0.29
CA LEU A 72 -0.70 -14.16 -1.30
C LEU A 72 -1.77 -15.06 -0.65
N THR A 73 -2.79 -14.43 -0.08
CA THR A 73 -3.90 -15.14 0.58
C THR A 73 -5.23 -14.75 -0.05
N PRO A 74 -6.24 -15.67 -0.08
CA PRO A 74 -7.57 -15.30 -0.55
C PRO A 74 -8.20 -14.18 0.26
N MET A 75 -7.94 -14.13 1.57
CA MET A 75 -8.47 -13.10 2.44
C MET A 75 -7.97 -11.71 2.05
N ALA A 76 -6.66 -11.55 1.83
CA ALA A 76 -6.08 -10.29 1.41
C ALA A 76 -6.58 -9.87 0.03
N THR A 77 -6.65 -10.82 -0.91
CA THR A 77 -7.17 -10.56 -2.26
C THR A 77 -8.61 -10.07 -2.21
N HIS A 78 -9.49 -10.77 -1.49
CA HIS A 78 -10.89 -10.38 -1.35
C HIS A 78 -11.04 -9.01 -0.70
N PHE A 79 -10.26 -8.75 0.35
CA PHE A 79 -10.31 -7.47 1.07
C PHE A 79 -10.02 -6.30 0.13
N HIS A 80 -8.92 -6.34 -0.60
CA HIS A 80 -8.54 -5.23 -1.46
C HIS A 80 -9.45 -5.06 -2.66
N ILE A 81 -9.86 -6.14 -3.31
CA ILE A 81 -10.78 -6.07 -4.45
C ILE A 81 -12.15 -5.55 -4.01
N ARG A 82 -12.66 -6.00 -2.87
CA ARG A 82 -13.94 -5.51 -2.32
C ARG A 82 -13.90 -4.01 -2.03
N ASN A 83 -12.75 -3.50 -1.63
CA ASN A 83 -12.59 -2.07 -1.33
C ASN A 83 -12.22 -1.22 -2.56
N GLY A 84 -12.27 -1.79 -3.75
CA GLY A 84 -12.11 -1.06 -5.00
C GLY A 84 -10.71 -1.03 -5.58
N ALA A 85 -9.78 -1.82 -5.04
CA ALA A 85 -8.42 -1.90 -5.56
C ALA A 85 -8.34 -2.80 -6.79
N LYS A 86 -7.33 -2.55 -7.61
CA LYS A 86 -7.01 -3.37 -8.78
C LYS A 86 -5.70 -4.10 -8.54
N GLN A 87 -5.68 -5.41 -8.80
CA GLN A 87 -4.45 -6.20 -8.72
C GLN A 87 -3.54 -5.84 -9.88
N ILE A 88 -2.31 -5.40 -9.57
CA ILE A 88 -1.35 -4.96 -10.58
C ILE A 88 -0.16 -5.91 -10.73
N SER A 89 0.12 -6.74 -9.72
CA SER A 89 1.26 -7.64 -9.75
C SER A 89 1.07 -8.80 -8.80
N ILE A 90 1.55 -9.99 -9.20
CA ILE A 90 1.68 -11.17 -8.34
C ILE A 90 3.15 -11.52 -8.30
N ASN A 91 3.72 -11.59 -7.11
CA ASN A 91 5.15 -11.83 -6.88
C ASN A 91 5.36 -13.21 -6.26
N ASP A 92 6.59 -13.58 -5.93
CA ASP A 92 6.90 -14.90 -5.35
C ASP A 92 6.20 -15.15 -4.01
N THR A 93 6.19 -14.15 -3.13
CA THR A 93 5.62 -14.27 -1.78
C THR A 93 4.60 -13.20 -1.44
N SER A 94 4.29 -12.31 -2.39
CA SER A 94 3.40 -11.17 -2.15
C SER A 94 2.62 -10.81 -3.40
N GLN A 95 1.71 -9.84 -3.27
CA GLN A 95 0.97 -9.27 -4.38
C GLN A 95 0.75 -7.78 -4.14
N ASN A 96 0.59 -7.05 -5.23
CA ASN A 96 0.35 -5.61 -5.18
C ASN A 96 -1.04 -5.27 -5.70
N PHE A 97 -1.72 -4.40 -4.98
CA PHE A 97 -2.99 -3.80 -5.42
C PHE A 97 -2.83 -2.29 -5.48
N GLU A 98 -3.54 -1.66 -6.37
CA GLU A 98 -3.53 -0.21 -6.50
C GLU A 98 -4.93 0.34 -6.28
N TYR A 99 -5.05 1.37 -5.43
CA TYR A 99 -6.28 2.11 -5.20
C TYR A 99 -6.27 3.39 -6.03
N ALA A 100 -7.40 3.73 -6.63
CA ALA A 100 -7.56 4.99 -7.34
C ALA A 100 -7.68 6.15 -6.35
N LEU A 101 -7.02 7.25 -6.64
CA LEU A 101 -7.12 8.49 -5.86
C LEU A 101 -8.10 9.47 -6.47
#